data_b137fc4e118bcc991ab4d79c9f38cdaf
#
_entry.id   b137fc4e118bcc991ab4d79c9f38cdaf
#
_cell.length_a   1.000
_cell.length_b   1.000
_cell.length_c   1.000
_cell.angle_alpha   90.00
_cell.angle_beta   90.00
_cell.angle_gamma   90.00
#
_symmetry.space_group_name_H-M   'P 1'
#
loop_
_entity.id
_entity.type
_entity.pdbx_description
1 polymer ?
#
loop_
_entity_poly.entity_id
_entity_poly.type
_entity_poly.pdbx_seq_one_letter_code
_entity_poly.pdbx_strand_id
1 'polypeptide(L)'
;KKVPARELTGLLAKERLETGRIYTMFVDHANEHGSWLDQVDTSNLCLEVNHPLIPINDVNDKDAEIGVCILAALNWLEIKDDEEMESVCDIIVRMLDALIEHQDYFVPAAENFAKKRRSLGVGVSNLAALLAKEGLKYWDTKAPNFVSRWMEKTSYYLIKASVEMAK
;
A
#
# COMPACT_ATOMS: atom_id res chain seq x y z
N LYS A 1 -28.55 -12.42 -17.95
CA LYS A 1 -29.68 -11.78 -17.26
C LYS A 1 -29.36 -10.27 -17.17
N LYS A 2 -30.25 -9.39 -17.62
CA LYS A 2 -30.08 -7.94 -17.50
C LYS A 2 -30.70 -7.50 -16.16
N VAL A 3 -29.95 -6.66 -15.42
CA VAL A 3 -30.40 -6.07 -14.15
C VAL A 3 -30.46 -4.56 -14.34
N PRO A 4 -31.50 -3.84 -13.86
CA PRO A 4 -31.57 -2.39 -13.94
C PRO A 4 -30.42 -1.76 -13.14
N ALA A 5 -29.65 -0.86 -13.75
CA ALA A 5 -28.51 -0.22 -13.11
C ALA A 5 -28.89 0.55 -11.82
N ARG A 6 -30.07 1.20 -11.83
CA ARG A 6 -30.59 1.92 -10.65
C ARG A 6 -30.84 1.00 -9.45
N GLU A 7 -31.37 -0.21 -9.70
CA GLU A 7 -31.61 -1.21 -8.65
C GLU A 7 -30.28 -1.70 -8.06
N LEU A 8 -29.32 -2.00 -8.93
CA LEU A 8 -27.97 -2.43 -8.51
C LEU A 8 -27.26 -1.34 -7.69
N THR A 9 -27.31 -0.07 -8.15
CA THR A 9 -26.73 1.06 -7.44
C THR A 9 -27.42 1.30 -6.09
N GLY A 10 -28.75 1.15 -6.04
CA GLY A 10 -29.51 1.28 -4.80
C GLY A 10 -29.14 0.20 -3.78
N LEU A 11 -28.99 -1.04 -4.24
CA LEU A 11 -28.55 -2.16 -3.39
C LEU A 11 -27.11 -1.92 -2.87
N LEU A 12 -26.20 -1.53 -3.74
CA LEU A 12 -24.82 -1.20 -3.37
C LEU A 12 -24.77 -0.11 -2.29
N ALA A 13 -25.51 1.00 -2.50
CA ALA A 13 -25.55 2.10 -1.55
C ALA A 13 -26.13 1.69 -0.20
N LYS A 14 -27.21 0.88 -0.22
CA LYS A 14 -27.84 0.33 0.98
C LYS A 14 -26.86 -0.53 1.78
N GLU A 15 -26.22 -1.52 1.14
CA GLU A 15 -25.29 -2.42 1.79
C GLU A 15 -24.07 -1.69 2.37
N ARG A 16 -23.56 -0.68 1.66
CA ARG A 16 -22.46 0.16 2.18
C ARG A 16 -22.89 0.94 3.42
N LEU A 17 -24.11 1.49 3.43
CA LEU A 17 -24.62 2.27 4.56
C LEU A 17 -24.88 1.40 5.78
N GLU A 18 -25.48 0.22 5.57
CA GLU A 18 -25.90 -0.68 6.65
C GLU A 18 -24.74 -1.52 7.22
N THR A 19 -23.80 -1.93 6.38
CA THR A 19 -22.76 -2.89 6.79
C THR A 19 -21.34 -2.33 6.76
N GLY A 20 -21.05 -1.33 5.92
CA GLY A 20 -19.72 -0.79 5.68
C GLY A 20 -18.75 -1.79 5.02
N ARG A 21 -19.21 -2.94 4.54
CA ARG A 21 -18.38 -4.06 4.07
C ARG A 21 -18.19 -4.13 2.57
N ILE A 22 -18.94 -3.36 1.79
CA ILE A 22 -18.80 -3.37 0.33
C ILE A 22 -17.82 -2.29 -0.09
N TYR A 23 -16.75 -2.73 -0.72
CA TYR A 23 -15.73 -1.88 -1.33
C TYR A 23 -15.92 -1.82 -2.83
N THR A 24 -15.62 -0.68 -3.43
CA THR A 24 -15.65 -0.49 -4.88
C THR A 24 -14.28 -0.10 -5.37
N MET A 25 -13.79 -0.80 -6.40
CA MET A 25 -12.54 -0.51 -7.07
C MET A 25 -12.81 -0.01 -8.49
N PHE A 26 -12.14 1.06 -8.86
CA PHE A 26 -12.15 1.58 -10.23
C PHE A 26 -10.96 0.98 -10.99
N VAL A 27 -11.19 -0.17 -11.61
CA VAL A 27 -10.16 -0.97 -12.28
C VAL A 27 -9.46 -0.19 -13.39
N ASP A 28 -10.20 0.60 -14.16
CA ASP A 28 -9.69 1.47 -15.22
C ASP A 28 -8.65 2.46 -14.66
N HIS A 29 -8.98 3.16 -13.57
CA HIS A 29 -8.07 4.09 -12.94
C HIS A 29 -6.83 3.42 -12.34
N ALA A 30 -6.99 2.21 -11.77
CA ALA A 30 -5.86 1.43 -11.26
C ALA A 30 -4.86 1.07 -12.37
N ASN A 31 -5.35 0.79 -13.58
CA ASN A 31 -4.52 0.45 -14.73
C ASN A 31 -3.97 1.68 -15.47
N GLU A 32 -4.75 2.78 -15.55
CA GLU A 32 -4.30 4.02 -16.19
C GLU A 32 -3.22 4.76 -15.39
N HIS A 33 -3.31 4.73 -14.06
CA HIS A 33 -2.42 5.47 -13.16
C HIS A 33 -1.41 4.58 -12.41
N GLY A 34 -1.47 3.27 -12.62
CA GLY A 34 -0.52 2.32 -12.07
C GLY A 34 0.83 2.34 -12.78
N SER A 35 1.87 1.86 -12.10
CA SER A 35 3.21 1.69 -12.65
C SER A 35 3.48 0.28 -13.18
N TRP A 36 2.48 -0.59 -13.14
CA TRP A 36 2.60 -1.99 -13.56
C TRP A 36 2.48 -2.13 -15.07
N LEU A 37 3.22 -3.11 -15.62
CA LEU A 37 3.12 -3.47 -17.04
C LEU A 37 1.97 -4.44 -17.31
N ASP A 38 1.64 -5.27 -16.30
CA ASP A 38 0.57 -6.24 -16.37
C ASP A 38 -0.73 -5.64 -15.83
N GLN A 39 -1.86 -6.17 -16.29
CA GLN A 39 -3.18 -5.71 -15.90
C GLN A 39 -3.49 -6.04 -14.44
N VAL A 40 -4.06 -5.07 -13.73
CA VAL A 40 -4.60 -5.21 -12.38
C VAL A 40 -6.10 -5.45 -12.48
N ASP A 41 -6.57 -6.57 -11.97
CA ASP A 41 -8.00 -6.95 -12.00
C ASP A 41 -8.67 -6.87 -10.62
N THR A 42 -7.88 -6.84 -9.55
CA THR A 42 -8.37 -6.86 -8.17
C THR A 42 -7.46 -6.10 -7.23
N SER A 43 -7.95 -5.84 -6.03
CA SER A 43 -7.21 -5.25 -4.92
C SER A 43 -7.29 -6.15 -3.69
N ASN A 44 -6.50 -5.86 -2.65
CA ASN A 44 -6.65 -6.48 -1.34
C ASN A 44 -7.93 -5.99 -0.65
N LEU A 45 -8.25 -6.57 0.52
CA LEU A 45 -9.45 -6.24 1.29
C LEU A 45 -9.55 -4.73 1.62
N CYS A 46 -8.45 -4.10 1.98
CA CYS A 46 -8.44 -2.68 2.39
C CYS A 46 -8.33 -1.69 1.22
N LEU A 47 -8.20 -2.16 -0.02
CA LEU A 47 -8.09 -1.38 -1.27
C LEU A 47 -6.84 -0.50 -1.40
N GLU A 48 -5.83 -0.66 -0.54
CA GLU A 48 -4.60 0.11 -0.60
C GLU A 48 -3.52 -0.49 -1.53
N VAL A 49 -3.71 -1.76 -1.95
CA VAL A 49 -2.73 -2.48 -2.77
C VAL A 49 -3.36 -2.98 -4.06
N ASN A 50 -2.87 -2.49 -5.18
CA ASN A 50 -3.28 -2.89 -6.52
C ASN A 50 -2.10 -3.55 -7.23
N HIS A 51 -2.08 -4.88 -7.23
CA HIS A 51 -1.07 -5.67 -7.93
C HIS A 51 -1.68 -6.48 -9.06
N PRO A 52 -1.01 -6.61 -10.20
CA PRO A 52 -1.33 -7.67 -11.14
C PRO A 52 -0.98 -9.02 -10.49
N LEU A 53 -1.89 -9.97 -10.55
CA LEU A 53 -1.74 -11.28 -9.93
C LEU A 53 -1.99 -12.37 -10.98
N ILE A 54 -1.27 -13.49 -10.86
CA ILE A 54 -1.56 -14.70 -11.64
C ILE A 54 -2.67 -15.46 -10.92
N PRO A 55 -3.84 -15.70 -11.57
CA PRO A 55 -4.97 -16.35 -10.93
C PRO A 55 -4.62 -17.72 -10.36
N ILE A 56 -5.17 -18.03 -9.19
CA ILE A 56 -5.00 -19.31 -8.51
C ILE A 56 -6.12 -20.29 -8.91
N ASN A 57 -5.76 -21.51 -9.27
CA ASN A 57 -6.71 -22.59 -9.59
C ASN A 57 -6.82 -23.60 -8.44
N ASP A 58 -5.75 -23.80 -7.70
CA ASP A 58 -5.68 -24.71 -6.56
C ASP A 58 -4.72 -24.14 -5.50
N VAL A 59 -4.94 -24.48 -4.25
CA VAL A 59 -4.14 -23.98 -3.10
C VAL A 59 -2.65 -24.36 -3.19
N ASN A 60 -2.32 -25.44 -3.92
CA ASN A 60 -0.95 -25.90 -4.15
C ASN A 60 -0.36 -25.40 -5.49
N ASP A 61 -1.06 -24.51 -6.19
CA ASP A 61 -0.61 -23.94 -7.46
C ASP A 61 0.67 -23.12 -7.22
N LYS A 62 1.80 -23.60 -7.79
CA LYS A 62 3.11 -22.98 -7.63
C LYS A 62 3.37 -21.85 -8.61
N ASP A 63 2.58 -21.76 -9.66
CA ASP A 63 2.73 -20.75 -10.71
C ASP A 63 1.81 -19.55 -10.50
N ALA A 64 0.81 -19.70 -9.62
CA ALA A 64 -0.13 -18.65 -9.24
C ALA A 64 0.46 -17.65 -8.24
N GLU A 65 -0.25 -16.54 -8.03
CA GLU A 65 0.15 -15.49 -7.09
C GLU A 65 -1.01 -15.13 -6.16
N ILE A 66 -0.76 -15.12 -4.85
CA ILE A 66 -1.63 -14.52 -3.84
C ILE A 66 -0.90 -13.33 -3.23
N GLY A 67 -1.50 -12.13 -3.37
CA GLY A 67 -0.92 -10.91 -2.84
C GLY A 67 -0.76 -10.97 -1.32
N VAL A 68 0.45 -10.67 -0.84
CA VAL A 68 0.79 -10.62 0.58
C VAL A 68 1.25 -9.22 0.92
N CYS A 69 0.72 -8.67 2.02
CA CYS A 69 1.09 -7.35 2.52
C CYS A 69 2.25 -7.46 3.52
N ILE A 70 3.36 -6.81 3.20
CA ILE A 70 4.49 -6.62 4.11
C ILE A 70 4.54 -5.15 4.47
N LEU A 71 4.13 -4.83 5.71
CA LEU A 71 3.78 -3.46 6.09
C LEU A 71 4.61 -2.96 7.26
N ALA A 72 4.94 -1.66 7.24
CA ALA A 72 5.44 -0.90 8.38
C ALA A 72 4.94 0.54 8.34
N ALA A 73 5.18 1.31 9.39
CA ALA A 73 4.86 2.74 9.41
C ALA A 73 5.98 3.54 10.09
N LEU A 74 6.34 4.65 9.47
CA LEU A 74 7.26 5.64 10.02
C LEU A 74 6.54 6.53 11.04
N ASN A 75 7.11 6.70 12.21
CA ASN A 75 6.62 7.66 13.19
C ASN A 75 7.20 9.05 12.90
N TRP A 76 6.51 9.83 12.08
CA TRP A 76 7.00 11.15 11.67
C TRP A 76 7.23 12.13 12.82
N LEU A 77 6.50 11.98 13.93
CA LEU A 77 6.65 12.87 15.09
C LEU A 77 8.04 12.79 15.73
N GLU A 78 8.67 11.62 15.66
CA GLU A 78 9.96 11.35 16.31
C GLU A 78 11.17 11.58 15.38
N ILE A 79 10.95 11.73 14.09
CA ILE A 79 12.01 12.02 13.13
C ILE A 79 12.42 13.49 13.25
N LYS A 80 13.68 13.75 13.55
CA LYS A 80 14.21 15.10 13.87
C LYS A 80 14.71 15.85 12.66
N ASP A 81 15.36 15.15 11.74
CA ASP A 81 16.03 15.73 10.58
C ASP A 81 16.06 14.77 9.39
N ASP A 82 16.64 15.22 8.28
CA ASP A 82 16.72 14.46 7.05
C ASP A 82 17.68 13.27 7.15
N GLU A 83 18.74 13.34 7.95
CA GLU A 83 19.69 12.27 8.16
C GLU A 83 19.04 11.10 8.93
N GLU A 84 18.28 11.42 9.98
CA GLU A 84 17.50 10.42 10.71
C GLU A 84 16.40 9.81 9.81
N MET A 85 15.70 10.62 9.00
CA MET A 85 14.72 10.13 8.02
C MET A 85 15.34 9.13 7.04
N GLU A 86 16.50 9.47 6.46
CA GLU A 86 17.22 8.57 5.55
C GLU A 86 17.59 7.26 6.23
N SER A 87 18.18 7.34 7.43
CA SER A 87 18.60 6.17 8.19
C SER A 87 17.44 5.25 8.54
N VAL A 88 16.32 5.80 9.01
CA VAL A 88 15.13 5.01 9.36
C VAL A 88 14.48 4.40 8.11
N CYS A 89 14.46 5.12 6.99
CA CYS A 89 13.96 4.58 5.72
C CYS A 89 14.83 3.41 5.21
N ASP A 90 16.16 3.50 5.32
CA ASP A 90 17.05 2.40 4.94
C ASP A 90 16.83 1.16 5.83
N ILE A 91 16.75 1.36 7.14
CA ILE A 91 16.48 0.27 8.08
C ILE A 91 15.15 -0.40 7.80
N ILE A 92 14.08 0.37 7.58
CA ILE A 92 12.73 -0.20 7.40
C ILE A 92 12.63 -0.99 6.10
N VAL A 93 13.24 -0.52 5.02
CA VAL A 93 13.26 -1.25 3.74
C VAL A 93 14.01 -2.57 3.89
N ARG A 94 15.20 -2.56 4.49
CA ARG A 94 15.99 -3.79 4.75
C ARG A 94 15.26 -4.76 5.67
N MET A 95 14.62 -4.26 6.71
CA MET A 95 13.86 -5.08 7.65
C MET A 95 12.68 -5.77 6.96
N LEU A 96 11.89 -5.03 6.18
CA LEU A 96 10.74 -5.60 5.48
C LEU A 96 11.14 -6.58 4.39
N ASP A 97 12.23 -6.30 3.67
CA ASP A 97 12.79 -7.20 2.68
C ASP A 97 13.30 -8.50 3.32
N ALA A 98 13.98 -8.40 4.47
CA ALA A 98 14.41 -9.56 5.23
C ALA A 98 13.22 -10.42 5.74
N LEU A 99 12.10 -9.78 6.12
CA LEU A 99 10.89 -10.51 6.50
C LEU A 99 10.32 -11.36 5.36
N ILE A 100 10.43 -10.90 4.11
CA ILE A 100 10.01 -11.68 2.93
C ILE A 100 10.80 -13.00 2.85
N GLU A 101 12.09 -12.97 3.16
CA GLU A 101 12.94 -14.17 3.08
C GLU A 101 12.76 -15.13 4.28
N HIS A 102 12.53 -14.59 5.47
CA HIS A 102 12.58 -15.33 6.72
C HIS A 102 11.24 -15.84 7.23
N GLN A 103 10.12 -15.35 6.68
CA GLN A 103 8.81 -15.85 7.10
C GLN A 103 8.47 -17.20 6.44
N ASP A 104 7.68 -18.00 7.12
CA ASP A 104 7.13 -19.24 6.58
C ASP A 104 5.86 -18.98 5.78
N TYR A 105 5.80 -19.55 4.57
CA TYR A 105 4.64 -19.45 3.69
C TYR A 105 3.89 -20.79 3.65
N PHE A 106 2.65 -20.79 4.14
CA PHE A 106 1.82 -22.00 4.14
C PHE A 106 1.25 -22.35 2.76
N VAL A 107 1.18 -21.37 1.85
CA VAL A 107 0.63 -21.51 0.50
C VAL A 107 1.70 -21.12 -0.53
N PRO A 108 2.06 -22.01 -1.47
CA PRO A 108 3.10 -21.72 -2.47
C PRO A 108 2.85 -20.45 -3.30
N ALA A 109 1.59 -20.16 -3.65
CA ALA A 109 1.24 -18.95 -4.41
C ALA A 109 1.53 -17.65 -3.63
N ALA A 110 1.46 -17.66 -2.29
CA ALA A 110 1.83 -16.52 -1.46
C ALA A 110 3.34 -16.33 -1.41
N GLU A 111 4.12 -17.41 -1.29
CA GLU A 111 5.57 -17.36 -1.38
C GLU A 111 6.05 -16.86 -2.74
N ASN A 112 5.46 -17.37 -3.83
CA ASN A 112 5.78 -16.96 -5.19
C ASN A 112 5.57 -15.46 -5.39
N PHE A 113 4.41 -14.92 -4.97
CA PHE A 113 4.15 -13.48 -5.01
C PHE A 113 5.19 -12.69 -4.19
N ALA A 114 5.34 -13.04 -2.92
CA ALA A 114 6.18 -12.30 -1.98
C ALA A 114 7.64 -12.23 -2.45
N LYS A 115 8.24 -13.36 -2.78
CA LYS A 115 9.65 -13.45 -3.18
C LYS A 115 9.92 -12.89 -4.58
N LYS A 116 8.97 -13.02 -5.50
CA LYS A 116 9.13 -12.57 -6.88
C LYS A 116 8.91 -11.06 -7.03
N ARG A 117 7.90 -10.51 -6.35
CA ARG A 117 7.54 -9.09 -6.50
C ARG A 117 8.14 -8.19 -5.42
N ARG A 118 8.44 -8.72 -4.24
CA ARG A 118 9.08 -8.03 -3.11
C ARG A 118 8.41 -6.69 -2.78
N SER A 119 7.09 -6.63 -2.84
CA SER A 119 6.33 -5.41 -2.62
C SER A 119 6.27 -5.06 -1.13
N LEU A 120 6.69 -3.84 -0.80
CA LEU A 120 6.68 -3.30 0.56
C LEU A 120 5.67 -2.17 0.68
N GLY A 121 4.93 -2.14 1.79
CA GLY A 121 4.04 -1.04 2.13
C GLY A 121 4.58 -0.27 3.34
N VAL A 122 4.99 0.98 3.13
CA VAL A 122 5.47 1.84 4.21
C VAL A 122 4.54 3.04 4.36
N GLY A 123 3.78 3.04 5.44
CA GLY A 123 2.90 4.13 5.81
C GLY A 123 3.55 5.13 6.76
N VAL A 124 2.73 6.05 7.28
CA VAL A 124 3.15 7.04 8.26
C VAL A 124 2.19 7.06 9.45
N SER A 125 2.71 7.29 10.63
CA SER A 125 1.94 7.45 11.85
C SER A 125 2.22 8.81 12.50
N ASN A 126 1.35 9.20 13.42
CA ASN A 126 1.44 10.45 14.19
C ASN A 126 1.39 11.75 13.36
N LEU A 127 0.80 11.72 12.15
CA LEU A 127 0.61 12.95 11.36
C LEU A 127 -0.17 14.03 12.12
N ALA A 128 -1.23 13.64 12.84
CA ALA A 128 -2.02 14.58 13.62
C ALA A 128 -1.20 15.28 14.71
N ALA A 129 -0.37 14.52 15.42
CA ALA A 129 0.50 15.06 16.46
C ALA A 129 1.62 15.94 15.87
N LEU A 130 2.17 15.57 14.73
CA LEU A 130 3.15 16.39 14.01
C LEU A 130 2.56 17.72 13.56
N LEU A 131 1.37 17.72 12.96
CA LEU A 131 0.67 18.94 12.59
C LEU A 131 0.39 19.84 13.81
N ALA A 132 -0.06 19.24 14.93
CA ALA A 132 -0.30 19.98 16.17
C ALA A 132 0.99 20.60 16.72
N LYS A 133 2.12 19.89 16.69
CA LYS A 133 3.45 20.41 17.07
C LYS A 133 3.86 21.63 16.24
N GLU A 134 3.52 21.61 14.96
CA GLU A 134 3.76 22.74 14.02
C GLU A 134 2.70 23.84 14.08
N GLY A 135 1.71 23.72 14.97
CA GLY A 135 0.59 24.66 15.10
C GLY A 135 -0.36 24.65 13.90
N LEU A 136 -0.41 23.55 13.15
CA LEU A 136 -1.24 23.38 11.97
C LEU A 136 -2.46 22.50 12.26
N LYS A 137 -3.58 22.85 11.63
CA LYS A 137 -4.80 22.02 11.59
C LYS A 137 -4.92 21.38 10.21
N TYR A 138 -5.65 20.26 10.10
CA TYR A 138 -5.87 19.58 8.82
C TYR A 138 -6.47 20.47 7.72
N TRP A 139 -7.28 21.45 8.10
CA TRP A 139 -7.95 22.38 7.17
C TRP A 139 -7.19 23.67 6.91
N ASP A 140 -6.01 23.86 7.50
CA ASP A 140 -5.20 25.05 7.25
C ASP A 140 -4.60 24.97 5.83
N THR A 141 -4.60 26.09 5.13
CA THR A 141 -4.09 26.17 3.76
C THR A 141 -2.60 25.81 3.63
N LYS A 142 -1.85 25.86 4.73
CA LYS A 142 -0.42 25.48 4.79
C LYS A 142 -0.20 23.98 5.03
N ALA A 143 -1.18 23.28 5.61
CA ALA A 143 -1.02 21.87 5.96
C ALA A 143 -0.74 20.97 4.76
N PRO A 144 -1.42 21.07 3.60
CA PRO A 144 -1.10 20.26 2.44
C PRO A 144 0.35 20.41 1.97
N ASN A 145 0.87 21.63 1.91
CA ASN A 145 2.27 21.88 1.49
C ASN A 145 3.28 21.33 2.51
N PHE A 146 2.97 21.41 3.80
CA PHE A 146 3.80 20.82 4.85
C PHE A 146 3.86 19.30 4.70
N VAL A 147 2.71 18.64 4.60
CA VAL A 147 2.60 17.18 4.43
C VAL A 147 3.27 16.73 3.13
N SER A 148 3.07 17.45 2.03
CA SER A 148 3.68 17.15 0.73
C SER A 148 5.21 17.08 0.81
N ARG A 149 5.85 18.01 1.52
CA ARG A 149 7.32 18.00 1.69
C ARG A 149 7.80 16.79 2.50
N TRP A 150 7.07 16.40 3.53
CA TRP A 150 7.38 15.22 4.32
C TRP A 150 7.21 13.93 3.49
N MET A 151 6.14 13.86 2.71
CA MET A 151 5.92 12.72 1.80
C MET A 151 6.96 12.63 0.70
N GLU A 152 7.35 13.76 0.12
CA GLU A 152 8.41 13.81 -0.90
C GLU A 152 9.72 13.24 -0.36
N LYS A 153 10.17 13.69 0.82
CA LYS A 153 11.38 13.18 1.48
C LYS A 153 11.29 11.71 1.81
N THR A 154 10.17 11.31 2.42
CA THR A 154 9.90 9.90 2.77
C THR A 154 9.99 9.01 1.54
N SER A 155 9.28 9.39 0.46
CA SER A 155 9.28 8.62 -0.80
C SER A 155 10.67 8.56 -1.42
N TYR A 156 11.40 9.68 -1.41
CA TYR A 156 12.76 9.73 -1.94
C TYR A 156 13.69 8.76 -1.20
N TYR A 157 13.72 8.80 0.14
CA TYR A 157 14.63 7.95 0.91
C TYR A 157 14.24 6.47 0.87
N LEU A 158 12.95 6.14 0.84
CA LEU A 158 12.49 4.75 0.66
C LEU A 158 12.89 4.19 -0.71
N ILE A 159 12.71 4.97 -1.78
CA ILE A 159 13.13 4.56 -3.13
C ILE A 159 14.65 4.47 -3.21
N LYS A 160 15.37 5.41 -2.62
CA LYS A 160 16.84 5.37 -2.54
C LYS A 160 17.32 4.08 -1.88
N ALA A 161 16.78 3.74 -0.71
CA ALA A 161 17.12 2.51 0.01
C ALA A 161 16.83 1.26 -0.83
N SER A 162 15.68 1.20 -1.50
CA SER A 162 15.30 0.09 -2.38
C SER A 162 16.28 -0.05 -3.57
N VAL A 163 16.66 1.06 -4.21
CA VAL A 163 17.64 1.06 -5.30
C VAL A 163 19.03 0.61 -4.82
N GLU A 164 19.42 1.00 -3.61
CA GLU A 164 20.71 0.61 -3.05
C GLU A 164 20.77 -0.89 -2.69
N MET A 165 19.65 -1.46 -2.25
CA MET A 165 19.55 -2.90 -2.02
C MET A 165 19.57 -3.73 -3.32
N ALA A 166 19.14 -3.16 -4.44
CA ALA A 166 19.10 -3.86 -5.73
C ALA A 166 20.47 -3.91 -6.46
N LYS A 167 21.48 -3.20 -5.94
CA LYS A 167 22.86 -3.21 -6.47
C LYS A 167 23.67 -4.40 -5.93
#